data_9bec9418d8668f32726898f152dd6ded
#
_entry.id   9bec9418d8668f32726898f152dd6ded
#
_cell.length_a   1.000
_cell.length_b   1.000
_cell.length_c   1.000
_cell.angle_alpha   90.00
_cell.angle_beta   90.00
_cell.angle_gamma   90.00
#
_symmetry.space_group_name_H-M   'P 1'
#
loop_
_entity.id
_entity.type
_entity.pdbx_description
1 polymer ?
#
loop_
_entity_poly.entity_id
_entity_poly.type
_entity_poly.pdbx_seq_one_letter_code
_entity_poly.pdbx_strand_id
1 'polypeptide(L)'
;MLNVEMLSTGDEVLHGQIIDTNAAWLADFFFNQGLPLKRRHTVGDDLDSLVAILRERSEHADVLIVNGGLGPTSDDLSALAAATAKGEGLILHEDWLETMTRFFAERGRPMAASNRKQAEIPQSAEMINNPVGTACGFAVQLNRCLMFFTPGVPSEFKVMVEQEILPRLRERFPLSAAPLCLRLTTFGRSESELAQSLDHLQLPPGVVMGYRSSMPIIELKLTGPAEQREAMLALWPEVQKVAGESMIFEGTEGLPAQIARRLQQRQLSLTLSEQFTGGLLALQLSRVNAPLLASEVIPAQEETLAQSARWAAERREKHFAGLALAVSGQESDHLNFALSTPDGTHALRVKFTTNRHSLQVRQEVC
;
A
#
# COMPACT_ATOMS: atom_id res chain seq x y z
N MET A 1 19.90 -5.74 16.82
CA MET A 1 18.67 -5.36 16.08
C MET A 1 18.11 -6.62 15.46
N LEU A 2 16.83 -6.90 15.64
CA LEU A 2 16.15 -8.11 15.16
C LEU A 2 16.22 -8.19 13.62
N ASN A 3 16.62 -9.35 13.09
CA ASN A 3 16.65 -9.60 11.64
C ASN A 3 15.34 -10.25 11.20
N VAL A 4 14.42 -9.42 10.70
CA VAL A 4 13.11 -9.83 10.19
C VAL A 4 13.17 -9.86 8.68
N GLU A 5 12.78 -10.99 8.09
CA GLU A 5 12.76 -11.19 6.64
C GLU A 5 11.38 -11.69 6.18
N MET A 6 11.10 -11.56 4.89
CA MET A 6 9.89 -12.09 4.26
C MET A 6 10.24 -12.98 3.07
N LEU A 7 9.50 -14.07 2.92
CA LEU A 7 9.51 -14.95 1.76
C LEU A 7 8.12 -15.00 1.14
N SER A 8 7.98 -14.59 -0.10
CA SER A 8 6.79 -14.78 -0.91
C SER A 8 6.96 -16.00 -1.79
N THR A 9 5.95 -16.87 -1.83
CA THR A 9 5.94 -18.06 -2.69
C THR A 9 4.82 -17.96 -3.71
N GLY A 10 5.03 -18.58 -4.87
CA GLY A 10 4.09 -18.61 -6.00
C GLY A 10 4.78 -18.31 -7.32
N ASP A 11 4.54 -19.14 -8.32
CA ASP A 11 5.06 -18.94 -9.68
C ASP A 11 4.56 -17.64 -10.29
N GLU A 12 3.29 -17.27 -10.01
CA GLU A 12 2.69 -16.03 -10.48
C GLU A 12 3.36 -14.77 -9.90
N VAL A 13 3.86 -14.87 -8.65
CA VAL A 13 4.64 -13.79 -8.01
C VAL A 13 6.05 -13.77 -8.59
N LEU A 14 6.71 -14.93 -8.69
CA LEU A 14 8.06 -15.07 -9.20
C LEU A 14 8.19 -14.57 -10.64
N HIS A 15 7.22 -14.89 -11.48
CA HIS A 15 7.21 -14.53 -12.90
C HIS A 15 6.58 -13.16 -13.19
N GLY A 16 6.17 -12.42 -12.13
CA GLY A 16 5.63 -11.07 -12.27
C GLY A 16 4.23 -11.01 -12.91
N GLN A 17 3.48 -12.11 -12.90
CA GLN A 17 2.10 -12.15 -13.38
C GLN A 17 1.16 -11.37 -12.46
N ILE A 18 1.48 -11.32 -11.17
CA ILE A 18 0.84 -10.46 -10.18
C ILE A 18 1.89 -9.63 -9.44
N ILE A 19 1.48 -8.46 -8.96
CA ILE A 19 2.31 -7.61 -8.10
C ILE A 19 2.22 -8.13 -6.66
N ASP A 20 3.36 -8.34 -6.02
CA ASP A 20 3.43 -8.71 -4.61
C ASP A 20 3.04 -7.53 -3.70
N THR A 21 1.74 -7.31 -3.58
CA THR A 21 1.16 -6.27 -2.73
C THR A 21 1.29 -6.61 -1.24
N ASN A 22 1.33 -7.90 -0.89
CA ASN A 22 1.49 -8.34 0.50
C ASN A 22 2.86 -7.98 1.04
N ALA A 23 3.92 -8.19 0.25
CA ALA A 23 5.27 -7.83 0.66
C ALA A 23 5.46 -6.31 0.79
N ALA A 24 4.85 -5.53 -0.09
CA ALA A 24 4.86 -4.06 0.01
C ALA A 24 4.14 -3.59 1.28
N TRP A 25 2.96 -4.14 1.56
CA TRP A 25 2.18 -3.81 2.74
C TRP A 25 2.90 -4.22 4.04
N LEU A 26 3.43 -5.45 4.10
CA LEU A 26 4.15 -5.92 5.30
C LEU A 26 5.37 -5.07 5.61
N ALA A 27 6.13 -4.69 4.58
CA ALA A 27 7.31 -3.85 4.75
C ALA A 27 6.96 -2.49 5.37
N ASP A 28 5.89 -1.84 4.89
CA ASP A 28 5.42 -0.57 5.44
C ASP A 28 4.82 -0.75 6.84
N PHE A 29 3.97 -1.75 7.03
CA PHE A 29 3.35 -2.04 8.31
C PHE A 29 4.39 -2.34 9.40
N PHE A 30 5.34 -3.24 9.13
CA PHE A 30 6.39 -3.60 10.09
C PHE A 30 7.37 -2.45 10.36
N PHE A 31 7.70 -1.65 9.34
CA PHE A 31 8.49 -0.43 9.54
C PHE A 31 7.84 0.48 10.59
N ASN A 32 6.54 0.72 10.47
CA ASN A 32 5.77 1.55 11.39
C ASN A 32 5.57 0.92 12.79
N GLN A 33 5.86 -0.39 12.93
CA GLN A 33 5.86 -1.10 14.22
C GLN A 33 7.26 -1.24 14.85
N GLY A 34 8.30 -0.65 14.26
CA GLY A 34 9.68 -0.80 14.73
C GLY A 34 10.34 -2.12 14.34
N LEU A 35 9.80 -2.83 13.36
CA LEU A 35 10.25 -4.13 12.84
C LEU A 35 10.64 -4.04 11.35
N PRO A 36 11.54 -3.15 10.93
CA PRO A 36 11.83 -3.00 9.51
C PRO A 36 12.34 -4.31 8.90
N LEU A 37 11.75 -4.73 7.77
CA LEU A 37 12.26 -5.87 7.02
C LEU A 37 13.69 -5.61 6.56
N LYS A 38 14.56 -6.60 6.74
CA LYS A 38 15.96 -6.54 6.29
C LYS A 38 16.12 -7.10 4.88
N ARG A 39 15.34 -8.11 4.53
CA ARG A 39 15.38 -8.76 3.22
C ARG A 39 13.99 -9.26 2.82
N ARG A 40 13.79 -9.37 1.51
CA ARG A 40 12.62 -9.96 0.89
C ARG A 40 13.11 -10.97 -0.14
N HIS A 41 12.47 -12.14 -0.15
CA HIS A 41 12.78 -13.24 -1.04
C HIS A 41 11.52 -13.64 -1.81
N THR A 42 11.70 -14.16 -3.02
CA THR A 42 10.60 -14.74 -3.81
C THR A 42 11.08 -16.06 -4.39
N VAL A 43 10.29 -17.11 -4.22
CA VAL A 43 10.55 -18.46 -4.73
C VAL A 43 9.25 -18.99 -5.36
N GLY A 44 9.37 -19.71 -6.48
CA GLY A 44 8.24 -20.37 -7.13
C GLY A 44 7.74 -21.61 -6.36
N ASP A 45 6.78 -22.30 -6.94
CA ASP A 45 6.14 -23.48 -6.35
C ASP A 45 6.95 -24.76 -6.61
N ASP A 46 8.23 -24.72 -6.20
CA ASP A 46 9.17 -25.84 -6.27
C ASP A 46 9.61 -26.25 -4.86
N LEU A 47 9.35 -27.51 -4.52
CA LEU A 47 9.61 -28.02 -3.16
C LEU A 47 11.11 -27.92 -2.75
N ASP A 48 12.02 -28.29 -3.63
CA ASP A 48 13.45 -28.29 -3.30
C ASP A 48 13.95 -26.86 -3.09
N SER A 49 13.52 -25.92 -3.91
CA SER A 49 13.85 -24.50 -3.77
C SER A 49 13.27 -23.91 -2.47
N LEU A 50 12.02 -24.25 -2.14
CA LEU A 50 11.40 -23.82 -0.88
C LEU A 50 12.13 -24.38 0.34
N VAL A 51 12.45 -25.66 0.34
CA VAL A 51 13.23 -26.29 1.42
C VAL A 51 14.62 -25.66 1.57
N ALA A 52 15.30 -25.43 0.46
CA ALA A 52 16.62 -24.82 0.45
C ALA A 52 16.62 -23.42 1.06
N ILE A 53 15.70 -22.54 0.62
CA ILE A 53 15.60 -21.17 1.15
C ILE A 53 15.19 -21.14 2.63
N LEU A 54 14.29 -22.03 3.07
CA LEU A 54 13.89 -22.12 4.46
C LEU A 54 15.07 -22.51 5.36
N ARG A 55 15.87 -23.51 4.95
CA ARG A 55 17.08 -23.92 5.68
C ARG A 55 18.12 -22.81 5.72
N GLU A 56 18.39 -22.18 4.59
CA GLU A 56 19.35 -21.08 4.52
C GLU A 56 18.94 -19.92 5.42
N ARG A 57 17.66 -19.46 5.34
CA ARG A 57 17.20 -18.33 6.15
C ARG A 57 17.09 -18.65 7.61
N SER A 58 16.87 -19.92 7.97
CA SER A 58 16.81 -20.35 9.37
C SER A 58 18.09 -20.08 10.16
N GLU A 59 19.23 -20.03 9.47
CA GLU A 59 20.55 -19.77 10.09
C GLU A 59 20.86 -18.27 10.22
N HIS A 60 20.20 -17.42 9.43
CA HIS A 60 20.53 -16.00 9.30
C HIS A 60 19.46 -15.05 9.83
N ALA A 61 18.19 -15.37 9.67
CA ALA A 61 17.08 -14.57 10.17
C ALA A 61 16.72 -14.92 11.61
N ASP A 62 16.18 -13.96 12.35
CA ASP A 62 15.54 -14.18 13.64
C ASP A 62 14.06 -14.50 13.47
N VAL A 63 13.43 -13.85 12.49
CA VAL A 63 12.02 -14.02 12.11
C VAL A 63 11.90 -14.07 10.60
N LEU A 64 11.13 -15.03 10.08
CA LEU A 64 10.76 -15.13 8.67
C LEU A 64 9.24 -15.20 8.53
N ILE A 65 8.66 -14.27 7.78
CA ILE A 65 7.25 -14.31 7.40
C ILE A 65 7.17 -14.94 6.02
N VAL A 66 6.56 -16.12 5.93
CA VAL A 66 6.33 -16.85 4.67
C VAL A 66 4.89 -16.62 4.25
N ASN A 67 4.69 -16.13 3.03
CA ASN A 67 3.38 -15.78 2.49
C ASN A 67 3.09 -16.56 1.20
N GLY A 68 2.01 -17.34 1.21
CA GLY A 68 1.54 -18.17 0.11
C GLY A 68 1.73 -19.67 0.31
N GLY A 69 1.23 -20.47 -0.61
CA GLY A 69 1.38 -21.93 -0.64
C GLY A 69 0.67 -22.71 0.46
N LEU A 70 -0.42 -22.16 1.05
CA LEU A 70 -1.27 -22.81 2.06
C LEU A 70 -2.68 -23.15 1.55
N GLY A 71 -2.90 -23.08 0.26
CA GLY A 71 -4.17 -23.44 -0.37
C GLY A 71 -4.38 -24.96 -0.48
N PRO A 72 -5.51 -25.38 -1.10
CA PRO A 72 -5.89 -26.79 -1.22
C PRO A 72 -5.32 -27.49 -2.46
N THR A 73 -4.55 -26.83 -3.29
CA THR A 73 -4.06 -27.33 -4.57
C THR A 73 -2.73 -28.08 -4.46
N SER A 74 -2.31 -28.76 -5.49
CA SER A 74 -1.10 -29.58 -5.47
C SER A 74 0.20 -28.76 -5.45
N ASP A 75 0.14 -27.54 -5.93
CA ASP A 75 1.22 -26.53 -5.97
C ASP A 75 1.33 -25.74 -4.67
N ASP A 76 0.40 -25.87 -3.74
CA ASP A 76 0.51 -25.31 -2.39
C ASP A 76 1.46 -26.16 -1.54
N LEU A 77 2.73 -25.80 -1.48
CA LEU A 77 3.81 -26.62 -0.93
C LEU A 77 4.41 -26.11 0.39
N SER A 78 3.96 -24.97 0.91
CA SER A 78 4.60 -24.32 2.06
C SER A 78 4.62 -25.17 3.34
N ALA A 79 3.54 -25.85 3.66
CA ALA A 79 3.50 -26.73 4.84
C ALA A 79 4.44 -27.93 4.69
N LEU A 80 4.44 -28.58 3.52
CA LEU A 80 5.34 -29.70 3.21
C LEU A 80 6.81 -29.25 3.21
N ALA A 81 7.11 -28.10 2.64
CA ALA A 81 8.46 -27.55 2.63
C ALA A 81 8.97 -27.26 4.04
N ALA A 82 8.13 -26.69 4.92
CA ALA A 82 8.47 -26.42 6.30
C ALA A 82 8.75 -27.73 7.08
N ALA A 83 7.89 -28.73 6.95
CA ALA A 83 8.08 -30.04 7.57
C ALA A 83 9.37 -30.72 7.07
N THR A 84 9.59 -30.73 5.75
CA THR A 84 10.80 -31.31 5.13
C THR A 84 12.07 -30.58 5.56
N ALA A 85 12.05 -29.23 5.60
CA ALA A 85 13.18 -28.43 6.05
C ALA A 85 13.59 -28.78 7.48
N LYS A 86 12.59 -29.04 8.33
CA LYS A 86 12.77 -29.40 9.74
C LYS A 86 13.07 -30.90 9.97
N GLY A 87 12.84 -31.75 8.98
CA GLY A 87 13.03 -33.20 9.09
C GLY A 87 11.91 -33.90 9.86
N GLU A 88 10.69 -33.40 9.79
CA GLU A 88 9.50 -33.97 10.42
C GLU A 88 8.36 -34.20 9.41
N GLY A 89 7.29 -34.85 9.84
CA GLY A 89 6.09 -35.06 9.03
C GLY A 89 5.04 -33.97 9.19
N LEU A 90 4.02 -34.04 8.35
CA LEU A 90 2.77 -33.28 8.51
C LEU A 90 1.81 -34.05 9.41
N ILE A 91 1.05 -33.35 10.22
CA ILE A 91 -0.07 -33.85 10.99
C ILE A 91 -1.34 -33.07 10.65
N LEU A 92 -2.48 -33.75 10.70
CA LEU A 92 -3.78 -33.10 10.61
C LEU A 92 -4.09 -32.42 11.92
N HIS A 93 -4.38 -31.11 11.87
CA HIS A 93 -4.86 -30.36 13.02
C HIS A 93 -6.38 -30.48 13.12
N GLU A 94 -6.86 -31.36 13.98
CA GLU A 94 -8.28 -31.73 14.08
C GLU A 94 -9.18 -30.53 14.43
N ASP A 95 -8.77 -29.68 15.39
CA ASP A 95 -9.55 -28.50 15.79
C ASP A 95 -9.71 -27.51 14.64
N TRP A 96 -8.67 -27.39 13.79
CA TRP A 96 -8.74 -26.56 12.60
C TRP A 96 -9.64 -27.17 11.53
N LEU A 97 -9.58 -28.48 11.34
CA LEU A 97 -10.45 -29.18 10.41
C LEU A 97 -11.93 -29.00 10.80
N GLU A 98 -12.24 -29.08 12.09
CA GLU A 98 -13.58 -28.78 12.61
C GLU A 98 -14.00 -27.34 12.33
N THR A 99 -13.10 -26.38 12.58
CA THR A 99 -13.32 -24.96 12.29
C THR A 99 -13.59 -24.73 10.81
N MET A 100 -12.82 -25.33 9.92
CA MET A 100 -13.06 -25.28 8.47
C MET A 100 -14.39 -25.89 8.08
N THR A 101 -14.73 -27.05 8.62
CA THR A 101 -16.00 -27.74 8.33
C THR A 101 -17.19 -26.84 8.69
N ARG A 102 -17.14 -26.22 9.86
CA ARG A 102 -18.13 -25.23 10.30
C ARG A 102 -18.19 -24.01 9.41
N PHE A 103 -17.03 -23.45 9.01
CA PHE A 103 -16.94 -22.31 8.11
C PHE A 103 -17.64 -22.56 6.77
N PHE A 104 -17.47 -23.75 6.18
CA PHE A 104 -18.17 -24.13 4.94
C PHE A 104 -19.66 -24.34 5.17
N ALA A 105 -20.03 -25.01 6.26
CA ALA A 105 -21.44 -25.29 6.61
C ALA A 105 -22.25 -24.00 6.81
N GLU A 106 -21.70 -23.03 7.53
CA GLU A 106 -22.32 -21.70 7.74
C GLU A 106 -22.59 -20.94 6.45
N ARG A 107 -21.83 -21.21 5.39
CA ARG A 107 -22.00 -20.63 4.06
C ARG A 107 -22.83 -21.47 3.11
N GLY A 108 -23.40 -22.57 3.60
CA GLY A 108 -24.20 -23.49 2.80
C GLY A 108 -23.40 -24.16 1.66
N ARG A 109 -22.09 -24.31 1.82
CA ARG A 109 -21.20 -24.93 0.81
C ARG A 109 -20.59 -26.22 1.35
N PRO A 110 -20.55 -27.30 0.56
CA PRO A 110 -19.84 -28.51 0.95
C PRO A 110 -18.31 -28.23 0.92
N MET A 111 -17.62 -28.74 1.95
CA MET A 111 -16.16 -28.73 1.95
C MET A 111 -15.65 -29.81 1.01
N ALA A 112 -14.84 -29.43 0.01
CA ALA A 112 -14.22 -30.41 -0.87
C ALA A 112 -13.12 -31.20 -0.14
N ALA A 113 -12.92 -32.47 -0.56
CA ALA A 113 -11.90 -33.32 0.07
C ALA A 113 -10.49 -32.73 0.03
N SER A 114 -10.15 -31.99 -1.02
CA SER A 114 -8.88 -31.28 -1.15
C SER A 114 -8.64 -30.21 -0.09
N ASN A 115 -9.70 -29.63 0.49
CA ASN A 115 -9.56 -28.64 1.56
C ASN A 115 -8.94 -29.21 2.83
N ARG A 116 -9.03 -30.53 3.06
CA ARG A 116 -8.41 -31.20 4.22
C ARG A 116 -6.91 -30.88 4.34
N LYS A 117 -6.22 -30.77 3.20
CA LYS A 117 -4.79 -30.38 3.13
C LYS A 117 -4.51 -29.06 3.85
N GLN A 118 -5.46 -28.13 3.86
CA GLN A 118 -5.29 -26.81 4.50
C GLN A 118 -5.24 -26.88 6.04
N ALA A 119 -5.57 -28.03 6.63
CA ALA A 119 -5.45 -28.30 8.06
C ALA A 119 -4.22 -29.18 8.39
N GLU A 120 -3.37 -29.50 7.41
CA GLU A 120 -2.13 -30.25 7.61
C GLU A 120 -0.97 -29.29 7.84
N ILE A 121 -0.35 -29.38 9.03
CA ILE A 121 0.78 -28.55 9.44
C ILE A 121 1.93 -29.42 9.92
N PRO A 122 3.17 -28.88 9.96
CA PRO A 122 4.31 -29.62 10.53
C PRO A 122 4.03 -30.07 11.96
N GLN A 123 4.53 -31.27 12.33
CA GLN A 123 4.23 -31.92 13.60
C GLN A 123 4.53 -31.05 14.84
N SER A 124 5.58 -30.27 14.81
CA SER A 124 5.98 -29.39 15.91
C SER A 124 5.46 -27.95 15.78
N ALA A 125 4.62 -27.68 14.77
CA ALA A 125 4.12 -26.34 14.53
C ALA A 125 3.08 -25.91 15.56
N GLU A 126 3.11 -24.63 15.91
CA GLU A 126 2.02 -23.95 16.58
C GLU A 126 1.00 -23.46 15.53
N MET A 127 -0.27 -23.79 15.70
CA MET A 127 -1.33 -23.29 14.82
C MET A 127 -1.49 -21.77 15.04
N ILE A 128 -1.60 -21.04 13.92
CA ILE A 128 -1.93 -19.61 13.90
C ILE A 128 -3.33 -19.45 13.30
N ASN A 129 -4.20 -18.82 14.05
CA ASN A 129 -5.59 -18.65 13.64
C ASN A 129 -5.74 -17.79 12.38
N ASN A 130 -6.67 -18.19 11.50
CA ASN A 130 -7.11 -17.42 10.35
C ASN A 130 -8.62 -17.14 10.48
N PRO A 131 -9.01 -15.97 11.01
CA PRO A 131 -10.42 -15.70 11.33
C PRO A 131 -11.29 -15.43 10.09
N VAL A 132 -10.68 -15.26 8.90
CA VAL A 132 -11.40 -14.83 7.70
C VAL A 132 -11.29 -15.81 6.53
N GLY A 133 -10.49 -16.86 6.65
CA GLY A 133 -10.27 -17.84 5.58
C GLY A 133 -10.21 -19.29 6.07
N THR A 134 -9.82 -20.18 5.19
CA THR A 134 -9.79 -21.63 5.44
C THR A 134 -8.38 -22.21 5.62
N ALA A 135 -7.35 -21.52 5.16
CA ALA A 135 -5.97 -21.99 5.33
C ALA A 135 -5.51 -21.80 6.77
N CYS A 136 -5.07 -22.88 7.40
CA CYS A 136 -4.43 -22.82 8.72
C CYS A 136 -3.06 -22.14 8.60
N GLY A 137 -2.89 -21.02 9.29
CA GLY A 137 -1.54 -20.51 9.50
C GLY A 137 -0.81 -21.32 10.57
N PHE A 138 0.51 -21.29 10.54
CA PHE A 138 1.30 -21.95 11.58
C PHE A 138 2.66 -21.26 11.78
N ALA A 139 3.26 -21.52 12.93
CA ALA A 139 4.61 -21.08 13.25
C ALA A 139 5.49 -22.31 13.59
N VAL A 140 6.73 -22.27 13.13
CA VAL A 140 7.76 -23.27 13.49
C VAL A 140 9.05 -22.58 13.84
N GLN A 141 9.76 -23.15 14.81
CA GLN A 141 11.15 -22.79 15.11
C GLN A 141 12.07 -23.72 14.30
N LEU A 142 12.87 -23.13 13.42
CA LEU A 142 13.94 -23.85 12.73
C LEU A 142 15.25 -23.12 12.96
N ASN A 143 16.23 -23.83 13.55
CA ASN A 143 17.47 -23.23 14.04
C ASN A 143 17.20 -21.98 14.89
N ARG A 144 17.79 -20.85 14.56
CA ARG A 144 17.56 -19.59 15.28
C ARG A 144 16.28 -18.85 14.88
N CYS A 145 15.66 -19.23 13.77
CA CYS A 145 14.58 -18.48 13.13
C CYS A 145 13.21 -18.97 13.56
N LEU A 146 12.37 -18.04 14.01
CA LEU A 146 10.93 -18.26 14.15
C LEU A 146 10.24 -17.92 12.82
N MET A 147 9.65 -18.92 12.20
CA MET A 147 8.99 -18.80 10.91
C MET A 147 7.49 -18.83 11.07
N PHE A 148 6.79 -17.84 10.49
CA PHE A 148 5.33 -17.77 10.41
C PHE A 148 4.88 -18.02 8.98
N PHE A 149 3.95 -18.93 8.79
CA PHE A 149 3.38 -19.28 7.49
C PHE A 149 1.95 -18.77 7.39
N THR A 150 1.65 -18.07 6.31
CA THR A 150 0.40 -17.36 6.09
C THR A 150 -0.12 -17.59 4.68
N PRO A 151 -1.46 -17.55 4.46
CA PRO A 151 -2.04 -17.63 3.13
C PRO A 151 -1.65 -16.44 2.26
N GLY A 152 -1.71 -16.62 0.93
CA GLY A 152 -1.42 -15.57 -0.05
C GLY A 152 -2.53 -14.52 -0.21
N VAL A 153 -3.78 -14.84 0.18
CA VAL A 153 -4.92 -13.92 0.06
C VAL A 153 -4.71 -12.67 0.91
N PRO A 154 -4.69 -11.46 0.32
CA PRO A 154 -4.30 -10.24 1.04
C PRO A 154 -5.13 -9.92 2.27
N SER A 155 -6.45 -10.15 2.23
CA SER A 155 -7.34 -9.90 3.36
C SER A 155 -7.07 -10.84 4.54
N GLU A 156 -6.76 -12.12 4.27
CA GLU A 156 -6.39 -13.10 5.28
C GLU A 156 -5.02 -12.78 5.87
N PHE A 157 -4.03 -12.56 5.00
CA PHE A 157 -2.67 -12.24 5.39
C PHE A 157 -2.59 -11.05 6.36
N LYS A 158 -3.24 -9.93 5.99
CA LYS A 158 -3.20 -8.71 6.81
C LYS A 158 -3.79 -8.93 8.20
N VAL A 159 -4.96 -9.55 8.28
CA VAL A 159 -5.63 -9.83 9.55
C VAL A 159 -4.77 -10.74 10.43
N MET A 160 -4.17 -11.79 9.85
CA MET A 160 -3.30 -12.70 10.60
C MET A 160 -2.03 -12.00 11.11
N VAL A 161 -1.41 -11.15 10.29
CA VAL A 161 -0.24 -10.37 10.71
C VAL A 161 -0.58 -9.43 11.86
N GLU A 162 -1.69 -8.70 11.77
CA GLU A 162 -2.10 -7.72 12.77
C GLU A 162 -2.55 -8.37 14.08
N GLN A 163 -3.37 -9.41 14.02
CA GLN A 163 -4.03 -9.97 15.18
C GLN A 163 -3.28 -11.14 15.84
N GLU A 164 -2.47 -11.86 15.08
CA GLU A 164 -1.83 -13.08 15.54
C GLU A 164 -0.30 -12.96 15.59
N ILE A 165 0.34 -12.50 14.52
CA ILE A 165 1.81 -12.53 14.39
C ILE A 165 2.44 -11.37 15.16
N LEU A 166 1.99 -10.14 14.95
CA LEU A 166 2.56 -8.96 15.63
C LEU A 166 2.48 -9.05 17.16
N PRO A 167 1.35 -9.48 17.79
CA PRO A 167 1.30 -9.69 19.24
C PRO A 167 2.35 -10.69 19.73
N ARG A 168 2.51 -11.83 19.04
CA ARG A 168 3.53 -12.85 19.38
C ARG A 168 4.95 -12.33 19.24
N LEU A 169 5.22 -11.51 18.23
CA LEU A 169 6.54 -10.88 18.07
C LEU A 169 6.83 -9.89 19.20
N ARG A 170 5.83 -9.12 19.64
CA ARG A 170 5.96 -8.17 20.76
C ARG A 170 6.20 -8.89 22.10
N GLU A 171 5.57 -10.02 22.29
CA GLU A 171 5.75 -10.82 23.49
C GLU A 171 7.14 -11.47 23.55
N ARG A 172 7.63 -11.96 22.39
CA ARG A 172 8.83 -12.75 22.31
C ARG A 172 10.12 -11.92 22.16
N PHE A 173 10.04 -10.75 21.57
CA PHE A 173 11.22 -9.93 21.27
C PHE A 173 11.06 -8.50 21.81
N PRO A 174 12.16 -7.92 22.34
CA PRO A 174 12.19 -6.51 22.66
C PRO A 174 12.16 -5.71 21.34
N LEU A 175 11.04 -5.07 21.03
CA LEU A 175 10.91 -4.24 19.83
C LEU A 175 11.43 -2.84 20.11
N SER A 176 12.14 -2.27 19.12
CA SER A 176 12.53 -0.87 19.14
C SER A 176 11.30 0.03 18.95
N ALA A 177 11.37 1.27 19.43
CA ALA A 177 10.36 2.25 19.08
C ALA A 177 10.31 2.45 17.57
N ALA A 178 9.12 2.66 17.02
CA ALA A 178 8.94 2.89 15.60
C ALA A 178 9.72 4.14 15.16
N PRO A 179 10.45 4.09 14.03
CA PRO A 179 11.11 5.26 13.49
C PRO A 179 10.10 6.33 13.11
N LEU A 180 10.49 7.59 13.20
CA LEU A 180 9.70 8.69 12.68
C LEU A 180 10.00 8.85 11.19
N CYS A 181 8.97 9.01 10.37
CA CYS A 181 9.09 9.36 8.97
C CYS A 181 8.16 10.54 8.67
N LEU A 182 8.75 11.72 8.44
CA LEU A 182 8.05 12.90 7.98
C LEU A 182 8.10 12.92 6.46
N ARG A 183 6.97 13.19 5.82
CA ARG A 183 6.84 13.15 4.35
C ARG A 183 6.07 14.36 3.83
N LEU A 184 6.52 14.87 2.71
CA LEU A 184 5.74 15.80 1.91
C LEU A 184 5.93 15.50 0.42
N THR A 185 4.94 15.85 -0.37
CA THR A 185 4.93 15.62 -1.81
C THR A 185 4.94 16.94 -2.55
N THR A 186 5.84 17.07 -3.52
CA THR A 186 5.99 18.24 -4.39
C THR A 186 5.58 17.91 -5.82
N PHE A 187 5.21 18.92 -6.59
CA PHE A 187 4.85 18.81 -8.00
C PHE A 187 5.70 19.76 -8.85
N GLY A 188 6.15 19.26 -10.00
CA GLY A 188 6.76 20.08 -11.04
C GLY A 188 8.21 20.47 -10.82
N ARG A 189 8.86 19.99 -9.74
CA ARG A 189 10.29 20.19 -9.49
C ARG A 189 11.09 18.92 -9.71
N SER A 190 12.36 19.04 -10.04
CA SER A 190 13.23 17.88 -10.21
C SER A 190 13.83 17.42 -8.88
N GLU A 191 14.12 16.12 -8.79
CA GLU A 191 14.78 15.52 -7.61
C GLU A 191 16.13 16.18 -7.35
N SER A 192 16.94 16.41 -8.40
CA SER A 192 18.26 17.01 -8.28
C SER A 192 18.23 18.45 -7.75
N GLU A 193 17.24 19.24 -8.17
CA GLU A 193 17.05 20.61 -7.68
C GLU A 193 16.67 20.62 -6.20
N LEU A 194 15.74 19.76 -5.79
CA LEU A 194 15.32 19.64 -4.40
C LEU A 194 16.46 19.11 -3.53
N ALA A 195 17.19 18.09 -3.98
CA ALA A 195 18.34 17.55 -3.27
C ALA A 195 19.41 18.62 -3.06
N GLN A 196 19.79 19.34 -4.11
CA GLN A 196 20.77 20.44 -4.01
C GLN A 196 20.32 21.53 -3.03
N SER A 197 19.03 21.86 -3.03
CA SER A 197 18.48 22.87 -2.12
C SER A 197 18.48 22.43 -0.66
N LEU A 198 18.54 21.12 -0.38
CA LEU A 198 18.53 20.52 0.96
C LEU A 198 19.92 20.05 1.43
N ASP A 199 20.95 20.09 0.58
CA ASP A 199 22.31 19.63 0.89
C ASP A 199 22.96 20.37 2.08
N HIS A 200 22.51 21.58 2.36
CA HIS A 200 23.01 22.38 3.48
C HIS A 200 22.50 21.93 4.85
N LEU A 201 21.47 21.07 4.89
CA LEU A 201 20.87 20.61 6.14
C LEU A 201 21.81 19.68 6.91
N GLN A 202 22.08 20.03 8.16
CA GLN A 202 22.81 19.15 9.07
C GLN A 202 21.83 18.16 9.72
N LEU A 203 21.87 16.91 9.25
CA LEU A 203 20.98 15.86 9.74
C LEU A 203 21.48 15.32 11.08
N PRO A 204 20.60 15.11 12.07
CA PRO A 204 20.94 14.42 13.32
C PRO A 204 21.44 12.98 13.07
N PRO A 205 22.19 12.37 14.02
CA PRO A 205 22.69 11.02 13.86
C PRO A 205 21.57 10.01 13.58
N GLY A 206 21.74 9.20 12.52
CA GLY A 206 20.75 8.19 12.09
C GLY A 206 19.53 8.74 11.35
N VAL A 207 19.45 10.06 11.15
CA VAL A 207 18.40 10.68 10.33
C VAL A 207 18.87 10.75 8.88
N VAL A 208 17.98 10.39 7.96
CA VAL A 208 18.26 10.33 6.53
C VAL A 208 17.20 11.11 5.77
N MET A 209 17.66 11.96 4.82
CA MET A 209 16.80 12.57 3.82
C MET A 209 16.65 11.64 2.62
N GLY A 210 15.43 11.28 2.27
CA GLY A 210 15.12 10.42 1.14
C GLY A 210 14.28 11.14 0.09
N TYR A 211 14.47 10.74 -1.15
CA TYR A 211 13.75 11.25 -2.31
C TYR A 211 13.10 10.08 -3.04
N ARG A 212 11.82 10.22 -3.38
CA ARG A 212 11.13 9.25 -4.22
C ARG A 212 10.55 9.96 -5.43
N SER A 213 11.13 9.67 -6.58
CA SER A 213 10.70 10.24 -7.84
C SER A 213 9.61 9.39 -8.49
N SER A 214 8.50 10.03 -8.81
CA SER A 214 7.46 9.52 -9.69
C SER A 214 6.99 10.69 -10.55
N MET A 215 7.89 11.13 -11.46
CA MET A 215 7.71 12.36 -12.24
C MET A 215 6.28 12.55 -12.74
N PRO A 216 5.71 13.74 -12.59
CA PRO A 216 6.29 15.02 -12.12
C PRO A 216 6.21 15.22 -10.59
N ILE A 217 5.95 14.18 -9.82
CA ILE A 217 5.84 14.21 -8.37
C ILE A 217 7.15 13.76 -7.74
N ILE A 218 7.63 14.51 -6.75
CA ILE A 218 8.75 14.13 -5.89
C ILE A 218 8.27 14.11 -4.45
N GLU A 219 8.41 12.96 -3.80
CA GLU A 219 8.19 12.82 -2.36
C GLU A 219 9.51 13.04 -1.62
N LEU A 220 9.51 13.98 -0.67
CA LEU A 220 10.60 14.22 0.27
C LEU A 220 10.29 13.50 1.58
N LYS A 221 11.27 12.75 2.09
CA LYS A 221 11.14 11.98 3.32
C LYS A 221 12.28 12.25 4.26
N LEU A 222 11.98 12.64 5.50
CA LEU A 222 12.93 12.70 6.59
C LEU A 222 12.65 11.52 7.53
N THR A 223 13.56 10.55 7.58
CA THR A 223 13.38 9.32 8.35
C THR A 223 14.49 9.18 9.37
N GLY A 224 14.14 8.86 10.60
CA GLY A 224 15.12 8.67 11.66
C GLY A 224 14.58 7.92 12.88
N PRO A 225 15.46 7.55 13.82
CA PRO A 225 15.08 6.87 15.03
C PRO A 225 14.19 7.73 15.92
N ALA A 226 13.34 7.09 16.73
CA ALA A 226 12.36 7.77 17.59
C ALA A 226 13.01 8.79 18.55
N GLU A 227 14.23 8.52 18.98
CA GLU A 227 15.02 9.39 19.88
C GLU A 227 15.36 10.74 19.24
N GLN A 228 15.37 10.82 17.91
CA GLN A 228 15.65 12.06 17.15
C GLN A 228 14.38 12.84 16.81
N ARG A 229 13.22 12.45 17.32
CA ARG A 229 11.92 13.03 17.00
C ARG A 229 11.92 14.56 17.12
N GLU A 230 12.40 15.10 18.23
CA GLU A 230 12.40 16.55 18.48
C GLU A 230 13.29 17.29 17.49
N ALA A 231 14.49 16.77 17.24
CA ALA A 231 15.42 17.33 16.27
C ALA A 231 14.87 17.28 14.84
N MET A 232 14.21 16.19 14.47
CA MET A 232 13.58 16.06 13.15
C MET A 232 12.40 17.04 12.98
N LEU A 233 11.57 17.20 14.00
CA LEU A 233 10.46 18.17 13.97
C LEU A 233 10.95 19.61 13.92
N ALA A 234 12.07 19.91 14.57
CA ALA A 234 12.71 21.25 14.49
C ALA A 234 13.29 21.53 13.10
N LEU A 235 13.79 20.51 12.42
CA LEU A 235 14.37 20.61 11.07
C LEU A 235 13.31 20.67 9.96
N TRP A 236 12.16 20.06 10.18
CA TRP A 236 11.12 19.88 9.17
C TRP A 236 10.60 21.16 8.51
N PRO A 237 10.44 22.30 9.22
CA PRO A 237 10.07 23.57 8.61
C PRO A 237 11.02 24.06 7.50
N GLU A 238 12.31 23.75 7.58
CA GLU A 238 13.25 24.09 6.50
C GLU A 238 12.99 23.25 5.25
N VAL A 239 12.63 21.97 5.40
CA VAL A 239 12.23 21.12 4.27
C VAL A 239 10.93 21.65 3.64
N GLN A 240 9.96 22.03 4.45
CA GLN A 240 8.71 22.63 3.98
C GLN A 240 8.97 23.96 3.23
N LYS A 241 9.87 24.79 3.73
CA LYS A 241 10.25 26.05 3.10
C LYS A 241 10.92 25.85 1.73
N VAL A 242 11.79 24.84 1.61
CA VAL A 242 12.42 24.49 0.31
C VAL A 242 11.37 23.98 -0.68
N ALA A 243 10.42 23.17 -0.24
CA ALA A 243 9.30 22.72 -1.07
C ALA A 243 8.41 23.90 -1.51
N GLY A 244 8.11 24.84 -0.61
CA GLY A 244 7.37 26.07 -0.89
C GLY A 244 6.05 25.82 -1.61
N GLU A 245 5.78 26.62 -2.66
CA GLU A 245 4.56 26.52 -3.45
C GLU A 245 4.45 25.21 -4.26
N SER A 246 5.54 24.48 -4.44
CA SER A 246 5.52 23.18 -5.11
C SER A 246 4.94 22.07 -4.24
N MET A 247 4.77 22.28 -2.94
CA MET A 247 4.19 21.30 -2.02
C MET A 247 2.71 21.12 -2.31
N ILE A 248 2.30 19.87 -2.62
CA ILE A 248 0.90 19.51 -2.87
C ILE A 248 0.21 19.10 -1.57
N PHE A 249 0.86 18.23 -0.80
CA PHE A 249 0.37 17.76 0.49
C PHE A 249 1.50 17.25 1.38
N GLU A 250 1.19 17.10 2.67
CA GLU A 250 2.07 16.55 3.69
C GLU A 250 1.44 15.30 4.32
N GLY A 251 2.28 14.35 4.71
CA GLY A 251 1.87 13.08 5.30
C GLY A 251 1.70 11.94 4.29
N THR A 252 1.07 10.87 4.73
CA THR A 252 0.96 9.60 4.00
C THR A 252 -0.43 9.30 3.46
N GLU A 253 -1.44 10.09 3.84
CA GLU A 253 -2.85 9.85 3.47
C GLU A 253 -3.13 10.06 1.97
N GLY A 254 -2.29 10.85 1.30
CA GLY A 254 -2.50 11.24 -0.09
C GLY A 254 -3.46 12.43 -0.26
N LEU A 255 -3.41 13.03 -1.44
CA LEU A 255 -4.19 14.23 -1.76
C LEU A 255 -5.71 13.98 -1.71
N PRO A 256 -6.25 12.87 -2.24
CA PRO A 256 -7.70 12.64 -2.20
C PRO A 256 -8.28 12.63 -0.79
N ALA A 257 -7.61 11.97 0.16
CA ALA A 257 -8.06 11.92 1.56
C ALA A 257 -8.02 13.29 2.24
N GLN A 258 -6.99 14.08 1.95
CA GLN A 258 -6.89 15.45 2.46
C GLN A 258 -7.98 16.37 1.90
N ILE A 259 -8.29 16.25 0.61
CA ILE A 259 -9.40 16.98 -0.03
C ILE A 259 -10.72 16.58 0.63
N ALA A 260 -11.00 15.28 0.75
CA ALA A 260 -12.23 14.79 1.38
C ALA A 260 -12.40 15.33 2.79
N ARG A 261 -11.38 15.28 3.62
CA ARG A 261 -11.39 15.81 4.98
C ARG A 261 -11.65 17.33 5.01
N ARG A 262 -10.99 18.11 4.15
CA ARG A 262 -11.21 19.56 4.06
C ARG A 262 -12.61 19.91 3.62
N LEU A 263 -13.18 19.18 2.66
CA LEU A 263 -14.56 19.36 2.22
C LEU A 263 -15.55 19.07 3.37
N GLN A 264 -15.37 17.96 4.08
CA GLN A 264 -16.18 17.58 5.23
C GLN A 264 -16.10 18.61 6.36
N GLN A 265 -14.90 19.06 6.73
CA GLN A 265 -14.70 20.09 7.75
C GLN A 265 -15.36 21.42 7.43
N ARG A 266 -15.44 21.78 6.15
CA ARG A 266 -16.09 23.01 5.67
C ARG A 266 -17.55 22.81 5.30
N GLN A 267 -18.07 21.61 5.45
CA GLN A 267 -19.44 21.24 5.06
C GLN A 267 -19.73 21.57 3.58
N LEU A 268 -18.73 21.40 2.73
CA LEU A 268 -18.84 21.62 1.29
C LEU A 268 -19.03 20.30 0.56
N SER A 269 -19.97 20.29 -0.38
CA SER A 269 -20.14 19.21 -1.33
C SER A 269 -19.44 19.52 -2.66
N LEU A 270 -19.13 18.48 -3.43
CA LEU A 270 -18.41 18.57 -4.69
C LEU A 270 -19.19 17.89 -5.82
N THR A 271 -19.16 18.48 -6.99
CA THR A 271 -19.59 17.87 -8.25
C THR A 271 -18.41 17.83 -9.22
N LEU A 272 -18.25 16.73 -9.93
CA LEU A 272 -17.18 16.53 -10.90
C LEU A 272 -17.71 16.36 -12.32
N SER A 273 -17.00 16.96 -13.26
CA SER A 273 -17.19 16.73 -14.69
C SER A 273 -15.84 16.45 -15.33
N GLU A 274 -15.67 15.26 -15.85
CA GLU A 274 -14.38 14.77 -16.33
C GLU A 274 -14.44 14.39 -17.81
N GLN A 275 -13.42 14.81 -18.54
CA GLN A 275 -13.16 14.35 -19.90
C GLN A 275 -11.80 13.63 -19.95
N PHE A 276 -10.71 14.36 -19.85
CA PHE A 276 -9.36 13.81 -19.98
C PHE A 276 -9.04 12.74 -18.92
N THR A 277 -9.43 12.95 -17.70
CA THR A 277 -9.19 12.04 -16.57
C THR A 277 -10.08 10.79 -16.58
N GLY A 278 -11.11 10.76 -17.42
CA GLY A 278 -11.90 9.57 -17.68
C GLY A 278 -12.61 8.94 -16.48
N GLY A 279 -12.92 9.72 -15.45
CA GLY A 279 -13.54 9.24 -14.21
C GLY A 279 -12.55 8.91 -13.08
N LEU A 280 -11.26 9.14 -13.28
CA LEU A 280 -10.22 8.82 -12.28
C LEU A 280 -10.38 9.65 -11.01
N LEU A 281 -10.70 10.95 -11.12
CA LEU A 281 -10.94 11.82 -9.97
C LEU A 281 -12.14 11.36 -9.15
N ALA A 282 -13.25 11.02 -9.80
CA ALA A 282 -14.43 10.48 -9.14
C ALA A 282 -14.10 9.17 -8.41
N LEU A 283 -13.35 8.27 -9.03
CA LEU A 283 -12.92 7.02 -8.44
C LEU A 283 -12.05 7.24 -7.20
N GLN A 284 -11.04 8.11 -7.29
CA GLN A 284 -10.13 8.38 -6.18
C GLN A 284 -10.84 9.04 -5.00
N LEU A 285 -11.71 10.03 -5.26
CA LEU A 285 -12.44 10.72 -4.21
C LEU A 285 -13.56 9.87 -3.58
N SER A 286 -14.20 8.99 -4.35
CA SER A 286 -15.19 8.04 -3.83
C SER A 286 -14.56 7.02 -2.87
N ARG A 287 -13.36 6.56 -3.15
CA ARG A 287 -12.63 5.60 -2.28
C ARG A 287 -12.34 6.15 -0.88
N VAL A 288 -12.28 7.45 -0.74
CA VAL A 288 -12.03 8.15 0.54
C VAL A 288 -13.29 8.81 1.11
N ASN A 289 -14.46 8.43 0.61
CA ASN A 289 -15.77 8.96 1.04
C ASN A 289 -15.84 10.49 0.99
N ALA A 290 -15.28 11.11 -0.05
CA ALA A 290 -15.45 12.53 -0.27
C ALA A 290 -16.94 12.87 -0.48
N PRO A 291 -17.43 14.06 -0.09
CA PRO A 291 -18.84 14.45 -0.20
C PRO A 291 -19.20 14.81 -1.66
N LEU A 292 -19.18 13.79 -2.54
CA LEU A 292 -19.57 13.90 -3.94
C LEU A 292 -21.08 13.82 -4.08
N LEU A 293 -21.70 14.84 -4.72
CA LEU A 293 -23.13 14.84 -5.06
C LEU A 293 -23.38 14.22 -6.42
N ALA A 294 -22.52 14.51 -7.38
CA ALA A 294 -22.61 13.97 -8.73
C ALA A 294 -21.22 13.92 -9.38
N SER A 295 -21.02 12.96 -10.27
CA SER A 295 -19.89 12.93 -11.18
C SER A 295 -20.36 12.48 -12.56
N GLU A 296 -19.80 13.05 -13.60
CA GLU A 296 -20.04 12.63 -14.97
C GLU A 296 -18.74 12.51 -15.73
N VAL A 297 -18.69 11.55 -16.61
CA VAL A 297 -17.59 11.35 -17.56
C VAL A 297 -18.13 11.59 -18.95
N ILE A 298 -17.55 12.54 -19.65
CA ILE A 298 -17.93 12.91 -21.01
C ILE A 298 -16.77 12.55 -21.95
N PRO A 299 -17.03 12.03 -23.13
CA PRO A 299 -15.98 11.81 -24.12
C PRO A 299 -15.18 13.10 -24.35
N ALA A 300 -13.85 12.94 -24.46
CA ALA A 300 -12.97 14.08 -24.66
C ALA A 300 -13.32 14.82 -25.97
N GLN A 301 -13.47 16.11 -25.85
CA GLN A 301 -13.73 17.02 -26.97
C GLN A 301 -12.91 18.29 -26.75
N GLU A 302 -12.67 19.02 -27.84
CA GLU A 302 -11.99 20.30 -27.74
C GLU A 302 -12.91 21.31 -27.07
N GLU A 303 -12.43 21.93 -26.02
CA GLU A 303 -13.14 22.97 -25.28
C GLU A 303 -12.24 24.16 -24.99
N THR A 304 -12.80 25.35 -25.13
CA THR A 304 -12.12 26.58 -24.70
C THR A 304 -12.16 26.71 -23.18
N LEU A 305 -11.23 27.47 -22.62
CA LEU A 305 -11.20 27.79 -21.19
C LEU A 305 -12.52 28.40 -20.70
N ALA A 306 -13.18 29.26 -21.53
CA ALA A 306 -14.44 29.86 -21.19
C ALA A 306 -15.61 28.86 -21.17
N GLN A 307 -15.58 27.85 -22.04
CA GLN A 307 -16.56 26.76 -22.03
C GLN A 307 -16.40 25.89 -20.80
N SER A 308 -15.17 25.52 -20.42
CA SER A 308 -14.89 24.76 -19.20
C SER A 308 -15.39 25.51 -17.95
N ALA A 309 -15.14 26.84 -17.87
CA ALA A 309 -15.64 27.67 -16.78
C ALA A 309 -17.18 27.70 -16.69
N ARG A 310 -17.85 27.86 -17.82
CA ARG A 310 -19.30 27.84 -17.90
C ARG A 310 -19.87 26.49 -17.48
N TRP A 311 -19.27 25.42 -17.96
CA TRP A 311 -19.68 24.07 -17.65
C TRP A 311 -19.54 23.76 -16.13
N ALA A 312 -18.45 24.15 -15.48
CA ALA A 312 -18.31 24.04 -14.04
C ALA A 312 -19.41 24.81 -13.29
N ALA A 313 -19.72 26.06 -13.71
CA ALA A 313 -20.74 26.87 -13.07
C ALA A 313 -22.15 26.24 -13.22
N GLU A 314 -22.52 25.83 -14.42
CA GLU A 314 -23.79 25.15 -14.69
C GLU A 314 -23.98 23.87 -13.88
N ARG A 315 -22.90 23.07 -13.72
CA ARG A 315 -22.94 21.83 -12.92
C ARG A 315 -23.09 22.10 -11.44
N ARG A 316 -22.42 23.13 -10.93
CA ARG A 316 -22.57 23.53 -9.54
C ARG A 316 -24.02 23.93 -9.24
N GLU A 317 -24.64 24.75 -10.10
CA GLU A 317 -26.03 25.18 -9.96
C GLU A 317 -27.00 24.01 -10.08
N LYS A 318 -26.83 23.17 -11.12
CA LYS A 318 -27.72 22.02 -11.39
C LYS A 318 -27.81 21.06 -10.20
N HIS A 319 -26.72 20.84 -9.49
CA HIS A 319 -26.65 19.88 -8.39
C HIS A 319 -26.69 20.53 -7.00
N PHE A 320 -26.85 21.86 -6.93
CA PHE A 320 -26.83 22.64 -5.69
C PHE A 320 -25.55 22.32 -4.86
N ALA A 321 -24.43 22.13 -5.55
CA ALA A 321 -23.16 21.76 -4.94
C ALA A 321 -22.46 22.99 -4.33
N GLY A 322 -21.68 22.76 -3.27
CA GLY A 322 -20.80 23.79 -2.73
C GLY A 322 -19.71 24.16 -3.71
N LEU A 323 -19.14 23.16 -4.39
CA LEU A 323 -18.09 23.29 -5.40
C LEU A 323 -18.40 22.44 -6.63
N ALA A 324 -17.91 22.87 -7.80
CA ALA A 324 -17.87 22.03 -9.00
C ALA A 324 -16.51 22.14 -9.67
N LEU A 325 -15.90 21.01 -9.98
CA LEU A 325 -14.65 20.93 -10.74
C LEU A 325 -14.93 20.31 -12.11
N ALA A 326 -14.48 20.99 -13.15
CA ALA A 326 -14.49 20.49 -14.51
C ALA A 326 -13.05 20.32 -15.02
N VAL A 327 -12.77 19.16 -15.61
CA VAL A 327 -11.52 18.85 -16.31
C VAL A 327 -11.86 18.55 -17.75
N SER A 328 -11.46 19.46 -18.66
CA SER A 328 -11.78 19.32 -20.07
C SER A 328 -10.93 18.27 -20.79
N GLY A 329 -11.23 18.05 -22.06
CA GLY A 329 -10.38 17.29 -22.95
C GLY A 329 -9.07 18.01 -23.24
N GLN A 330 -8.11 17.25 -23.77
CA GLN A 330 -6.82 17.81 -24.17
C GLN A 330 -6.99 18.67 -25.42
N GLU A 331 -6.66 19.95 -25.32
CA GLU A 331 -6.59 20.88 -26.44
C GLU A 331 -5.11 21.05 -26.83
N SER A 332 -4.67 20.40 -27.92
CA SER A 332 -3.28 20.43 -28.33
C SER A 332 -2.33 19.92 -27.22
N ASP A 333 -1.56 20.79 -26.57
CA ASP A 333 -0.64 20.51 -25.48
C ASP A 333 -1.12 21.07 -24.12
N HIS A 334 -2.39 21.41 -24.01
CA HIS A 334 -2.98 22.00 -22.80
C HIS A 334 -4.20 21.23 -22.31
N LEU A 335 -4.46 21.34 -21.01
CA LEU A 335 -5.70 20.98 -20.35
C LEU A 335 -6.33 22.21 -19.71
N ASN A 336 -7.64 22.31 -19.75
CA ASN A 336 -8.39 23.34 -19.08
C ASN A 336 -9.03 22.77 -17.81
N PHE A 337 -8.84 23.46 -16.70
CA PHE A 337 -9.46 23.16 -15.41
C PHE A 337 -10.36 24.33 -15.03
N ALA A 338 -11.52 24.05 -14.51
CA ALA A 338 -12.41 25.08 -13.98
C ALA A 338 -12.99 24.66 -12.63
N LEU A 339 -12.86 25.52 -11.64
CA LEU A 339 -13.43 25.38 -10.31
C LEU A 339 -14.48 26.45 -10.09
N SER A 340 -15.75 26.05 -9.96
CA SER A 340 -16.85 26.93 -9.58
C SER A 340 -17.09 26.85 -8.08
N THR A 341 -17.13 27.99 -7.43
CA THR A 341 -17.37 28.20 -6.00
C THR A 341 -18.56 29.13 -5.79
N PRO A 342 -19.07 29.30 -4.58
CA PRO A 342 -20.09 30.32 -4.29
C PRO A 342 -19.66 31.75 -4.63
N ASP A 343 -18.36 32.03 -4.55
CA ASP A 343 -17.77 33.35 -4.77
C ASP A 343 -17.46 33.65 -6.26
N GLY A 344 -17.52 32.63 -7.11
CA GLY A 344 -17.23 32.74 -8.54
C GLY A 344 -16.60 31.50 -9.14
N THR A 345 -16.30 31.60 -10.45
CA THR A 345 -15.65 30.51 -11.18
C THR A 345 -14.24 30.90 -11.59
N HIS A 346 -13.28 30.06 -11.21
CA HIS A 346 -11.88 30.19 -11.57
C HIS A 346 -11.53 29.14 -12.63
N ALA A 347 -10.84 29.54 -13.66
CA ALA A 347 -10.41 28.63 -14.72
C ALA A 347 -8.92 28.79 -14.99
N LEU A 348 -8.25 27.67 -15.21
CA LEU A 348 -6.81 27.56 -15.40
C LEU A 348 -6.51 26.71 -16.62
N ARG A 349 -5.64 27.18 -17.49
CA ARG A 349 -5.07 26.42 -18.59
C ARG A 349 -3.67 25.93 -18.19
N VAL A 350 -3.48 24.63 -18.20
CA VAL A 350 -2.19 24.01 -17.85
C VAL A 350 -1.56 23.38 -19.08
N LYS A 351 -0.32 23.75 -19.36
CA LYS A 351 0.43 23.17 -20.46
C LYS A 351 0.97 21.80 -20.07
N PHE A 352 0.64 20.79 -20.87
CA PHE A 352 1.18 19.46 -20.76
C PHE A 352 2.44 19.33 -21.63
N THR A 353 3.61 19.53 -21.05
CA THR A 353 4.88 19.56 -21.78
C THR A 353 5.45 18.18 -22.12
N THR A 354 4.85 17.08 -21.69
CA THR A 354 5.47 15.76 -21.80
C THR A 354 4.62 14.75 -22.56
N ASN A 355 4.71 14.75 -23.88
CA ASN A 355 4.26 13.63 -24.73
C ASN A 355 5.08 12.33 -24.50
N ARG A 356 6.03 12.32 -23.53
CA ARG A 356 6.91 11.20 -23.24
C ARG A 356 6.28 10.14 -22.33
N HIS A 357 5.17 10.46 -21.66
CA HIS A 357 4.49 9.54 -20.75
C HIS A 357 3.24 8.95 -21.39
N SER A 358 2.91 7.72 -20.99
CA SER A 358 1.66 7.07 -21.41
C SER A 358 0.44 7.91 -21.02
N LEU A 359 -0.69 7.68 -21.69
CA LEU A 359 -1.94 8.35 -21.37
C LEU A 359 -2.32 8.14 -19.90
N GLN A 360 -2.16 6.91 -19.39
CA GLN A 360 -2.43 6.56 -18.01
C GLN A 360 -1.64 7.45 -17.02
N VAL A 361 -0.33 7.55 -17.20
CA VAL A 361 0.52 8.40 -16.34
C VAL A 361 0.09 9.86 -16.40
N ARG A 362 -0.27 10.36 -17.58
CA ARG A 362 -0.74 11.73 -17.75
C ARG A 362 -2.08 11.98 -17.05
N GLN A 363 -2.98 10.99 -17.05
CA GLN A 363 -4.27 11.06 -16.34
C GLN A 363 -4.09 10.99 -14.82
N GLU A 364 -3.17 10.16 -14.33
CA GLU A 364 -2.87 10.03 -12.90
C GLU A 364 -2.24 11.30 -12.30
N VAL A 365 -1.60 12.10 -13.11
CA VAL A 365 -0.92 13.34 -12.72
C VAL A 365 -1.85 14.56 -12.75
N CYS A 366 -2.93 14.49 -13.52
CA CYS A 366 -3.97 15.54 -13.55
C CYS A 366 -4.74 15.63 -12.25
#